data_0cf8c1e6accd14b97ed5355a7cd8c9a0
#
_entry.id   0cf8c1e6accd14b97ed5355a7cd8c9a0
#
_cell.length_a   1.000
_cell.length_b   1.000
_cell.length_c   1.000
_cell.angle_alpha   90.00
_cell.angle_beta   90.00
_cell.angle_gamma   90.00
#
_symmetry.space_group_name_H-M   'P 1'
#
loop_
_entity.id
_entity.type
_entity.pdbx_description
1 polymer ?
#
loop_
_entity_poly.entity_id
_entity_poly.type
_entity_poly.pdbx_seq_one_letter_code
_entity_poly.pdbx_strand_id
1 'polypeptide(L)'
;METTLQDYCSISGASKYYNNLAVIWVDAHGDINTHETSPSGNVHGMPLAAAMGIGHDALTKLYFEDRKVDPKNVFIIGARDLDNGELQLIEDHKLNVYTTEEVQKRGVEDILNDIKKVLIKNKVDAVHLSFDIDSIDPKFLPGTGTPVENGLTVNEAKFILKYLLETKLIKSMDFVEPNTELDKGNDTIEFCVEIIDYISKYL
;
A
#
# COMPACT_ATOMS: atom_id res chain seq x y z
N MET A 1 -11.56 6.85 12.15
CA MET A 1 -11.87 7.30 10.78
C MET A 1 -10.79 6.68 9.94
N GLU A 2 -11.17 5.81 9.05
CA GLU A 2 -10.22 5.04 8.26
C GLU A 2 -9.64 5.91 7.17
N THR A 3 -8.33 5.93 7.06
CA THR A 3 -7.58 6.90 6.26
C THR A 3 -7.20 6.37 4.88
N THR A 4 -7.30 5.06 4.62
CA THR A 4 -6.96 4.42 3.33
C THR A 4 -7.78 4.96 2.13
N LEU A 5 -8.96 5.54 2.35
CA LEU A 5 -9.69 6.26 1.29
C LEU A 5 -8.98 7.54 0.82
N GLN A 6 -8.09 8.12 1.61
CA GLN A 6 -7.30 9.29 1.21
C GLN A 6 -6.30 8.92 0.11
N ASP A 7 -5.75 7.71 0.16
CA ASP A 7 -4.83 7.19 -0.85
C ASP A 7 -5.43 7.23 -2.26
N TYR A 8 -6.73 6.91 -2.39
CA TYR A 8 -7.42 7.04 -3.68
C TYR A 8 -7.37 8.47 -4.22
N CYS A 9 -7.50 9.47 -3.36
CA CYS A 9 -7.43 10.88 -3.76
C CYS A 9 -6.01 11.25 -4.18
N SER A 10 -5.01 10.83 -3.40
CA SER A 10 -3.58 11.06 -3.68
C SER A 10 -3.15 10.39 -4.98
N ILE A 11 -3.54 9.12 -5.19
CA ILE A 11 -3.31 8.36 -6.42
C ILE A 11 -3.98 9.07 -7.61
N SER A 12 -5.24 9.52 -7.44
CA SER A 12 -5.97 10.22 -8.50
C SER A 12 -5.29 11.53 -8.89
N GLY A 13 -4.80 12.29 -7.91
CA GLY A 13 -4.04 13.52 -8.15
C GLY A 13 -2.73 13.24 -8.88
N ALA A 14 -1.94 12.27 -8.40
CA ALA A 14 -0.68 11.87 -9.01
C ALA A 14 -0.88 11.38 -10.46
N SER A 15 -1.91 10.58 -10.73
CA SER A 15 -2.19 10.02 -12.06
C SER A 15 -2.58 11.07 -13.10
N LYS A 16 -3.04 12.25 -12.67
CA LYS A 16 -3.28 13.38 -13.58
C LYS A 16 -1.99 14.08 -14.01
N TYR A 17 -0.97 14.01 -13.18
CA TYR A 17 0.30 14.69 -13.41
C TYR A 17 1.33 13.80 -14.11
N TYR A 18 1.37 12.50 -13.73
CA TYR A 18 2.32 11.54 -14.26
C TYR A 18 1.65 10.61 -15.28
N ASN A 19 2.32 10.35 -16.42
CA ASN A 19 1.74 9.57 -17.51
C ASN A 19 1.74 8.06 -17.26
N ASN A 20 2.67 7.57 -16.44
CA ASN A 20 2.85 6.14 -16.17
C ASN A 20 3.14 5.89 -14.70
N LEU A 21 2.11 6.11 -13.89
CA LEU A 21 2.15 5.93 -12.44
C LEU A 21 2.20 4.45 -12.07
N ALA A 22 2.99 4.13 -11.06
CA ALA A 22 2.85 2.90 -10.28
C ALA A 22 2.37 3.19 -8.86
N VAL A 23 1.76 2.20 -8.23
CA VAL A 23 1.38 2.23 -6.82
C VAL A 23 2.09 1.08 -6.10
N ILE A 24 2.78 1.41 -5.03
CA ILE A 24 3.32 0.45 -4.07
C ILE A 24 2.51 0.59 -2.79
N TRP A 25 1.86 -0.49 -2.39
CA TRP A 25 0.96 -0.61 -1.26
C TRP A 25 1.59 -1.50 -0.22
N VAL A 26 2.04 -0.94 0.89
CA VAL A 26 2.67 -1.68 2.00
C VAL A 26 1.64 -1.80 3.12
N ASP A 27 1.06 -2.97 3.30
CA ASP A 27 -0.15 -3.16 4.07
C ASP A 27 -0.32 -4.63 4.49
N ALA A 28 -1.04 -4.91 5.57
CA ALA A 28 -1.50 -6.24 5.93
C ALA A 28 -2.65 -6.72 5.02
N HIS A 29 -3.42 -5.78 4.48
CA HIS A 29 -4.63 -6.00 3.68
C HIS A 29 -4.37 -5.76 2.19
N GLY A 30 -5.32 -6.15 1.36
CA GLY A 30 -5.23 -5.92 -0.09
C GLY A 30 -5.83 -4.59 -0.52
N ASP A 31 -6.91 -4.19 0.15
CA ASP A 31 -7.76 -3.04 -0.18
C ASP A 31 -8.25 -3.03 -1.64
N ILE A 32 -8.41 -4.25 -2.17
CA ILE A 32 -8.84 -4.52 -3.54
C ILE A 32 -10.21 -5.19 -3.63
N ASN A 33 -10.98 -5.22 -2.53
CA ASN A 33 -12.37 -5.62 -2.60
C ASN A 33 -13.18 -4.66 -3.48
N THR A 34 -14.30 -5.15 -3.97
CA THR A 34 -15.33 -4.35 -4.63
C THR A 34 -16.61 -4.36 -3.79
N HIS A 35 -17.60 -3.58 -4.19
CA HIS A 35 -18.93 -3.61 -3.57
C HIS A 35 -19.63 -4.97 -3.72
N GLU A 36 -19.18 -5.83 -4.65
CA GLU A 36 -19.73 -7.17 -4.88
C GLU A 36 -18.96 -8.25 -4.10
N THR A 37 -17.69 -8.02 -3.80
CA THR A 37 -16.81 -9.02 -3.18
C THR A 37 -16.55 -8.78 -1.69
N SER A 38 -16.73 -7.56 -1.20
CA SER A 38 -16.46 -7.21 0.19
C SER A 38 -17.41 -7.91 1.14
N PRO A 39 -16.92 -8.73 2.09
CA PRO A 39 -17.78 -9.38 3.08
C PRO A 39 -18.43 -8.39 4.06
N SER A 40 -17.73 -7.30 4.37
CA SER A 40 -18.17 -6.27 5.31
C SER A 40 -18.99 -5.16 4.65
N GLY A 41 -18.84 -4.96 3.35
CA GLY A 41 -19.36 -3.80 2.62
C GLY A 41 -18.63 -2.49 2.93
N ASN A 42 -17.55 -2.54 3.68
CA ASN A 42 -16.77 -1.37 4.06
C ASN A 42 -15.98 -0.80 2.88
N VAL A 43 -16.13 0.50 2.65
CA VAL A 43 -15.53 1.18 1.49
C VAL A 43 -14.01 1.32 1.62
N HIS A 44 -13.47 1.33 2.84
CA HIS A 44 -12.03 1.42 3.07
C HIS A 44 -11.25 0.22 2.49
N GLY A 45 -11.84 -0.97 2.39
CA GLY A 45 -11.22 -2.12 1.72
C GLY A 45 -11.33 -2.11 0.19
N MET A 46 -11.65 -0.96 -0.45
CA MET A 46 -11.89 -0.86 -1.89
C MET A 46 -11.01 0.17 -2.65
N PRO A 47 -10.21 1.02 -1.99
CA PRO A 47 -9.57 2.16 -2.65
C PRO A 47 -8.59 1.75 -3.74
N LEU A 48 -7.83 0.69 -3.55
CA LEU A 48 -6.85 0.24 -4.54
C LEU A 48 -7.52 -0.41 -5.75
N ALA A 49 -8.60 -1.19 -5.56
CA ALA A 49 -9.43 -1.69 -6.67
C ALA A 49 -10.03 -0.53 -7.47
N ALA A 50 -10.60 0.46 -6.77
CA ALA A 50 -11.19 1.63 -7.41
C ALA A 50 -10.14 2.42 -8.23
N ALA A 51 -8.91 2.57 -7.73
CA ALA A 51 -7.82 3.21 -8.46
C ALA A 51 -7.43 2.45 -9.73
N MET A 52 -7.54 1.13 -9.73
CA MET A 52 -7.37 0.29 -10.92
C MET A 52 -8.56 0.33 -11.90
N GLY A 53 -9.65 1.03 -11.55
CA GLY A 53 -10.88 1.07 -12.34
C GLY A 53 -11.76 -0.16 -12.15
N ILE A 54 -11.62 -0.88 -11.03
CA ILE A 54 -12.35 -2.10 -10.72
C ILE A 54 -13.35 -1.81 -9.60
N GLY A 55 -14.63 -2.16 -9.80
CA GLY A 55 -15.69 -1.95 -8.82
C GLY A 55 -16.77 -0.98 -9.28
N HIS A 56 -17.44 -0.35 -8.32
CA HIS A 56 -18.59 0.52 -8.60
C HIS A 56 -18.19 1.86 -9.21
N ASP A 57 -18.92 2.29 -10.22
CA ASP A 57 -18.69 3.55 -10.96
C ASP A 57 -18.57 4.80 -10.06
N ALA A 58 -19.34 4.85 -8.98
CA ALA A 58 -19.28 5.97 -8.04
C ALA A 58 -17.90 6.12 -7.33
N LEU A 59 -17.11 5.05 -7.26
CA LEU A 59 -15.74 5.07 -6.74
C LEU A 59 -14.74 5.18 -7.88
N THR A 60 -14.83 4.28 -8.87
CA THR A 60 -13.84 4.19 -9.96
C THR A 60 -13.78 5.44 -10.83
N LYS A 61 -14.90 6.16 -10.97
CA LYS A 61 -15.01 7.39 -11.78
C LYS A 61 -14.93 8.67 -10.97
N LEU A 62 -14.69 8.57 -9.65
CA LEU A 62 -14.51 9.76 -8.83
C LEU A 62 -13.31 10.57 -9.34
N TYR A 63 -13.48 11.90 -9.44
CA TYR A 63 -12.56 12.88 -9.99
C TYR A 63 -12.43 12.86 -11.53
N PHE A 64 -12.33 11.70 -12.19
CA PHE A 64 -12.37 11.53 -13.66
C PHE A 64 -12.65 10.07 -14.02
N GLU A 65 -13.09 9.82 -15.28
CA GLU A 65 -13.64 8.53 -15.69
C GLU A 65 -12.61 7.43 -15.91
N ASP A 66 -11.37 7.78 -16.29
CA ASP A 66 -10.35 6.80 -16.57
C ASP A 66 -9.81 6.17 -15.28
N ARG A 67 -9.29 4.94 -15.39
CA ARG A 67 -8.55 4.31 -14.30
C ARG A 67 -7.34 5.16 -13.91
N LYS A 68 -6.96 5.13 -12.63
CA LYS A 68 -5.88 5.96 -12.08
C LYS A 68 -4.52 5.29 -12.21
N VAL A 69 -4.50 3.96 -12.15
CA VAL A 69 -3.29 3.15 -12.28
C VAL A 69 -3.56 1.88 -13.09
N ASP A 70 -2.58 1.45 -13.88
CA ASP A 70 -2.65 0.16 -14.57
C ASP A 70 -2.38 -0.98 -13.55
N PRO A 71 -3.22 -2.03 -13.46
CA PRO A 71 -3.02 -3.17 -12.56
C PRO A 71 -1.60 -3.77 -12.61
N LYS A 72 -0.96 -3.81 -13.78
CA LYS A 72 0.43 -4.30 -13.93
C LYS A 72 1.48 -3.45 -13.21
N ASN A 73 1.13 -2.23 -12.81
CA ASN A 73 1.97 -1.28 -12.09
C ASN A 73 1.56 -1.16 -10.60
N VAL A 74 0.71 -2.06 -10.12
CA VAL A 74 0.33 -2.16 -8.71
C VAL A 74 1.15 -3.25 -8.05
N PHE A 75 1.69 -2.95 -6.87
CA PHE A 75 2.50 -3.86 -6.05
C PHE A 75 2.02 -3.80 -4.61
N ILE A 76 1.63 -4.94 -4.04
CA ILE A 76 1.21 -5.05 -2.64
C ILE A 76 2.30 -5.81 -1.89
N ILE A 77 2.76 -5.28 -0.76
CA ILE A 77 3.84 -5.85 0.07
C ILE A 77 3.33 -6.03 1.50
N GLY A 78 3.43 -7.23 2.03
CA GLY A 78 3.08 -7.51 3.43
C GLY A 78 1.68 -8.07 3.62
N ALA A 79 0.90 -8.25 2.54
CA ALA A 79 -0.45 -8.79 2.61
C ALA A 79 -0.48 -10.16 3.30
N ARG A 80 -1.43 -10.32 4.23
CA ARG A 80 -1.61 -11.57 4.99
C ARG A 80 -3.04 -11.80 5.49
N ASP A 81 -3.89 -10.79 5.36
CA ASP A 81 -5.34 -10.88 5.58
C ASP A 81 -6.05 -10.48 4.29
N LEU A 82 -6.36 -11.49 3.48
CA LEU A 82 -6.97 -11.32 2.17
C LEU A 82 -8.27 -12.12 2.09
N ASP A 83 -9.34 -11.47 1.66
CA ASP A 83 -10.62 -12.10 1.38
C ASP A 83 -10.57 -12.96 0.12
N ASN A 84 -11.49 -13.93 0.01
CA ASN A 84 -11.60 -14.77 -1.19
C ASN A 84 -11.84 -13.96 -2.47
N GLY A 85 -12.57 -12.85 -2.38
CA GLY A 85 -12.80 -11.94 -3.50
C GLY A 85 -11.51 -11.24 -3.95
N GLU A 86 -10.65 -10.88 -3.00
CA GLU A 86 -9.34 -10.28 -3.27
C GLU A 86 -8.39 -11.29 -3.91
N LEU A 87 -8.36 -12.53 -3.39
CA LEU A 87 -7.57 -13.62 -3.99
C LEU A 87 -7.95 -13.87 -5.45
N GLN A 88 -9.25 -13.87 -5.75
CA GLN A 88 -9.74 -14.03 -7.13
C GLN A 88 -9.32 -12.86 -8.01
N LEU A 89 -9.41 -11.64 -7.51
CA LEU A 89 -9.03 -10.42 -8.24
C LEU A 89 -7.52 -10.38 -8.51
N ILE A 90 -6.71 -10.82 -7.55
CA ILE A 90 -5.25 -10.98 -7.73
C ILE A 90 -4.95 -11.92 -8.90
N GLU A 91 -5.64 -13.06 -8.97
CA GLU A 91 -5.46 -14.04 -10.05
C GLU A 91 -5.92 -13.49 -11.41
N ASP A 92 -7.12 -12.93 -11.47
CA ASP A 92 -7.74 -12.43 -12.70
C ASP A 92 -6.93 -11.30 -13.34
N HIS A 93 -6.39 -10.40 -12.54
CA HIS A 93 -5.60 -9.26 -12.99
C HIS A 93 -4.09 -9.45 -12.93
N LYS A 94 -3.63 -10.60 -12.42
CA LYS A 94 -2.20 -10.94 -12.25
C LYS A 94 -1.43 -9.86 -11.50
N LEU A 95 -2.00 -9.42 -10.37
CA LEU A 95 -1.40 -8.38 -9.54
C LEU A 95 -0.09 -8.85 -8.93
N ASN A 96 0.84 -7.92 -8.73
CA ASN A 96 2.10 -8.23 -8.07
C ASN A 96 1.89 -8.14 -6.55
N VAL A 97 1.62 -9.25 -5.92
CA VAL A 97 1.41 -9.35 -4.47
C VAL A 97 2.53 -10.17 -3.86
N TYR A 98 3.15 -9.62 -2.83
CA TYR A 98 4.21 -10.22 -2.04
C TYR A 98 3.73 -10.32 -0.60
N THR A 99 3.27 -11.51 -0.22
CA THR A 99 2.77 -11.76 1.13
C THR A 99 3.88 -11.66 2.17
N THR A 100 3.52 -11.47 3.44
CA THR A 100 4.51 -11.49 4.53
C THR A 100 5.30 -12.80 4.56
N GLU A 101 4.65 -13.96 4.29
CA GLU A 101 5.33 -15.25 4.19
C GLU A 101 6.40 -15.24 3.07
N GLU A 102 6.07 -14.67 1.92
CA GLU A 102 7.02 -14.56 0.81
C GLU A 102 8.17 -13.62 1.14
N VAL A 103 7.88 -12.50 1.81
CA VAL A 103 8.91 -11.56 2.30
C VAL A 103 9.86 -12.26 3.28
N GLN A 104 9.34 -13.02 4.24
CA GLN A 104 10.14 -13.77 5.20
C GLN A 104 11.00 -14.86 4.54
N LYS A 105 10.47 -15.52 3.51
CA LYS A 105 11.17 -16.60 2.79
C LYS A 105 12.27 -16.10 1.86
N ARG A 106 12.03 -15.00 1.16
CA ARG A 106 12.92 -14.46 0.11
C ARG A 106 13.81 -13.33 0.62
N GLY A 107 13.36 -12.62 1.65
CA GLY A 107 13.96 -11.37 2.11
C GLY A 107 13.44 -10.15 1.35
N VAL A 108 13.32 -9.03 2.07
CA VAL A 108 12.79 -7.75 1.56
C VAL A 108 13.58 -7.25 0.34
N GLU A 109 14.91 -7.37 0.36
CA GLU A 109 15.76 -6.87 -0.72
C GLU A 109 15.49 -7.57 -2.06
N ASP A 110 15.25 -8.89 -2.04
CA ASP A 110 14.94 -9.65 -3.25
C ASP A 110 13.59 -9.21 -3.82
N ILE A 111 12.57 -9.03 -2.97
CA ILE A 111 11.25 -8.52 -3.37
C ILE A 111 11.37 -7.13 -4.02
N LEU A 112 12.09 -6.20 -3.38
CA LEU A 112 12.26 -4.83 -3.90
C LEU A 112 13.05 -4.80 -5.22
N ASN A 113 14.00 -5.72 -5.39
CA ASN A 113 14.73 -5.88 -6.66
C ASN A 113 13.80 -6.38 -7.78
N ASP A 114 12.85 -7.26 -7.49
CA ASP A 114 11.86 -7.69 -8.48
C ASP A 114 10.91 -6.56 -8.85
N ILE A 115 10.40 -5.84 -7.88
CA ILE A 115 9.58 -4.62 -8.11
C ILE A 115 10.34 -3.65 -9.02
N LYS A 116 11.59 -3.34 -8.68
CA LYS A 116 12.43 -2.43 -9.48
C LYS A 116 12.59 -2.89 -10.94
N LYS A 117 12.77 -4.19 -11.17
CA LYS A 117 12.84 -4.74 -12.54
C LYS A 117 11.54 -4.47 -13.32
N VAL A 118 10.39 -4.66 -12.66
CA VAL A 118 9.07 -4.42 -13.28
C VAL A 118 8.85 -2.93 -13.54
N LEU A 119 9.19 -2.05 -12.59
CA LEU A 119 9.09 -0.59 -12.78
C LEU A 119 9.90 -0.14 -14.00
N ILE A 120 11.13 -0.63 -14.14
CA ILE A 120 12.01 -0.31 -15.30
C ILE A 120 11.42 -0.87 -16.60
N LYS A 121 11.00 -2.15 -16.61
CA LYS A 121 10.41 -2.80 -17.78
C LYS A 121 9.17 -2.07 -18.26
N ASN A 122 8.33 -1.64 -17.34
CA ASN A 122 7.09 -0.94 -17.64
C ASN A 122 7.31 0.57 -17.89
N LYS A 123 8.55 1.08 -17.76
CA LYS A 123 8.90 2.50 -17.96
C LYS A 123 8.10 3.43 -17.04
N VAL A 124 7.94 3.04 -15.78
CA VAL A 124 7.26 3.85 -14.77
C VAL A 124 8.03 5.16 -14.56
N ASP A 125 7.32 6.29 -14.56
CA ASP A 125 7.90 7.62 -14.40
C ASP A 125 7.67 8.22 -13.00
N ALA A 126 6.70 7.68 -12.27
CA ALA A 126 6.41 8.06 -10.89
C ALA A 126 5.83 6.89 -10.09
N VAL A 127 6.06 6.89 -8.79
CA VAL A 127 5.48 5.94 -7.84
C VAL A 127 4.74 6.71 -6.77
N HIS A 128 3.49 6.33 -6.53
CA HIS A 128 2.78 6.63 -5.30
C HIS A 128 3.05 5.50 -4.29
N LEU A 129 3.47 5.84 -3.09
CA LEU A 129 3.70 4.90 -2.00
C LEU A 129 2.62 5.10 -0.94
N SER A 130 1.75 4.11 -0.75
CA SER A 130 0.91 3.99 0.44
C SER A 130 1.63 3.11 1.46
N PHE A 131 1.77 3.60 2.67
CA PHE A 131 2.37 2.85 3.76
C PHE A 131 1.40 2.82 4.94
N ASP A 132 0.73 1.67 5.09
CA ASP A 132 -0.10 1.41 6.25
C ASP A 132 0.75 0.87 7.40
N ILE A 133 0.53 1.44 8.60
CA ILE A 133 1.28 1.04 9.79
C ILE A 133 0.99 -0.41 10.20
N ASP A 134 -0.19 -0.94 9.85
CA ASP A 134 -0.59 -2.29 10.17
C ASP A 134 0.15 -3.37 9.34
N SER A 135 0.88 -2.96 8.30
CA SER A 135 1.84 -3.83 7.62
C SER A 135 2.88 -4.40 8.60
N ILE A 136 3.18 -3.67 9.66
CA ILE A 136 4.10 -4.07 10.72
C ILE A 136 3.36 -4.95 11.74
N ASP A 137 4.06 -5.94 12.27
CA ASP A 137 3.50 -6.84 13.28
C ASP A 137 3.09 -6.07 14.55
N PRO A 138 1.85 -6.23 15.06
CA PRO A 138 1.35 -5.50 16.23
C PRO A 138 2.13 -5.77 17.52
N LYS A 139 2.95 -6.81 17.57
CA LYS A 139 3.88 -7.01 18.71
C LYS A 139 4.95 -5.93 18.79
N PHE A 140 5.24 -5.24 17.68
CA PHE A 140 6.17 -4.12 17.66
C PHE A 140 5.44 -2.78 17.68
N LEU A 141 4.37 -2.62 16.89
CA LEU A 141 3.62 -1.38 16.75
C LEU A 141 2.12 -1.66 16.90
N PRO A 142 1.59 -1.61 18.14
CA PRO A 142 0.18 -1.96 18.40
C PRO A 142 -0.83 -0.85 18.05
N GLY A 143 -0.37 0.35 17.72
CA GLY A 143 -1.21 1.54 17.54
C GLY A 143 -1.85 1.62 16.15
N THR A 144 -2.67 0.64 15.78
CA THR A 144 -3.48 0.64 14.56
C THR A 144 -4.89 0.07 14.82
N GLY A 145 -5.82 0.37 13.93
CA GLY A 145 -7.23 -0.04 14.05
C GLY A 145 -7.48 -1.50 13.71
N THR A 146 -6.74 -2.04 12.75
CA THR A 146 -6.91 -3.38 12.16
C THR A 146 -5.63 -4.22 12.26
N PRO A 147 -5.14 -4.51 13.47
CA PRO A 147 -3.86 -5.21 13.65
C PRO A 147 -3.96 -6.67 13.21
N VAL A 148 -3.00 -7.13 12.41
CA VAL A 148 -2.86 -8.53 11.97
C VAL A 148 -1.50 -9.07 12.40
N GLU A 149 -1.46 -10.23 13.06
CA GLU A 149 -0.23 -10.89 13.50
C GLU A 149 0.65 -11.36 12.32
N ASN A 150 1.91 -11.67 12.61
CA ASN A 150 2.90 -12.16 11.65
C ASN A 150 3.23 -11.14 10.54
N GLY A 151 3.22 -9.85 10.90
CA GLY A 151 3.57 -8.75 10.03
C GLY A 151 5.08 -8.57 9.80
N LEU A 152 5.41 -7.49 9.10
CA LEU A 152 6.78 -7.05 8.92
C LEU A 152 7.43 -6.67 10.25
N THR A 153 8.72 -6.82 10.35
CA THR A 153 9.50 -6.23 11.45
C THR A 153 9.71 -4.74 11.18
N VAL A 154 9.98 -3.97 12.24
CA VAL A 154 10.36 -2.55 12.14
C VAL A 154 11.56 -2.35 11.21
N ASN A 155 12.54 -3.27 11.24
CA ASN A 155 13.71 -3.16 10.38
C ASN A 155 13.39 -3.41 8.90
N GLU A 156 12.51 -4.35 8.60
CA GLU A 156 12.04 -4.59 7.22
C GLU A 156 11.27 -3.40 6.69
N ALA A 157 10.37 -2.82 7.50
CA ALA A 157 9.63 -1.63 7.16
C ALA A 157 10.54 -0.43 6.86
N LYS A 158 11.52 -0.17 7.72
CA LYS A 158 12.54 0.88 7.51
C LYS A 158 13.37 0.62 6.26
N PHE A 159 13.72 -0.63 5.99
CA PHE A 159 14.48 -1.00 4.79
C PHE A 159 13.65 -0.77 3.51
N ILE A 160 12.37 -1.14 3.51
CA ILE A 160 11.44 -0.89 2.38
C ILE A 160 11.39 0.62 2.08
N LEU A 161 11.11 1.43 3.10
CA LEU A 161 11.02 2.88 2.96
C LEU A 161 12.33 3.48 2.41
N LYS A 162 13.46 3.12 3.02
CA LYS A 162 14.77 3.58 2.58
C LYS A 162 15.03 3.24 1.12
N TYR A 163 14.89 1.97 0.76
CA TYR A 163 15.15 1.49 -0.59
C TYR A 163 14.30 2.22 -1.63
N LEU A 164 13.00 2.36 -1.35
CA LEU A 164 12.06 3.01 -2.27
C LEU A 164 12.34 4.51 -2.43
N LEU A 165 12.61 5.23 -1.35
CA LEU A 165 12.96 6.65 -1.38
C LEU A 165 14.25 6.90 -2.15
N GLU A 166 15.27 6.05 -2.00
CA GLU A 166 16.54 6.15 -2.73
C GLU A 166 16.38 5.97 -4.25
N THR A 167 15.29 5.34 -4.72
CA THR A 167 15.00 5.25 -6.17
C THR A 167 14.72 6.58 -6.82
N LYS A 168 14.31 7.59 -6.04
CA LYS A 168 13.82 8.89 -6.48
C LYS A 168 12.58 8.84 -7.39
N LEU A 169 11.93 7.68 -7.47
CA LEU A 169 10.66 7.49 -8.19
C LEU A 169 9.44 7.84 -7.34
N ILE A 170 9.57 7.85 -6.01
CA ILE A 170 8.47 8.26 -5.12
C ILE A 170 8.19 9.75 -5.34
N LYS A 171 6.97 10.06 -5.79
CA LYS A 171 6.50 11.43 -6.09
C LYS A 171 5.28 11.81 -5.28
N SER A 172 4.61 10.84 -4.69
CA SER A 172 3.49 11.01 -3.80
C SER A 172 3.53 9.89 -2.77
N MET A 173 3.17 10.18 -1.53
CA MET A 173 3.17 9.20 -0.46
C MET A 173 2.08 9.53 0.54
N ASP A 174 1.41 8.50 1.01
CA ASP A 174 0.54 8.54 2.18
C ASP A 174 1.10 7.58 3.24
N PHE A 175 1.05 8.01 4.50
CA PHE A 175 1.42 7.24 5.68
C PHE A 175 0.18 7.16 6.56
N VAL A 176 -0.43 5.98 6.65
CA VAL A 176 -1.82 5.84 7.09
C VAL A 176 -1.98 4.90 8.28
N GLU A 177 -3.15 4.98 8.90
CA GLU A 177 -3.67 4.17 9.99
C GLU A 177 -2.91 4.20 11.34
N PRO A 178 -1.99 5.15 11.66
CA PRO A 178 -1.52 5.25 13.02
C PRO A 178 -2.65 5.73 13.95
N ASN A 179 -2.91 4.96 14.99
CA ASN A 179 -3.93 5.25 16.00
C ASN A 179 -3.29 5.39 17.39
N THR A 180 -3.10 6.63 17.80
CA THR A 180 -2.43 6.97 19.07
C THR A 180 -3.22 6.57 20.31
N GLU A 181 -4.55 6.40 20.22
CA GLU A 181 -5.38 5.97 21.33
C GLU A 181 -5.22 4.48 21.64
N LEU A 182 -4.81 3.69 20.64
CA LEU A 182 -4.53 2.27 20.79
C LEU A 182 -3.07 1.98 21.16
N ASP A 183 -2.19 2.98 21.06
CA ASP A 183 -0.76 2.88 21.29
C ASP A 183 -0.43 3.04 22.78
N LYS A 184 -0.50 1.94 23.55
CA LYS A 184 -0.33 1.95 25.01
C LYS A 184 1.10 2.28 25.49
N GLY A 185 2.10 2.09 24.62
CA GLY A 185 3.53 2.24 24.97
C GLY A 185 4.21 3.44 24.31
N ASN A 186 3.52 4.15 23.43
CA ASN A 186 4.05 5.16 22.53
C ASN A 186 5.01 4.61 21.43
N ASP A 187 5.19 3.30 21.32
CA ASP A 187 6.10 2.71 20.34
C ASP A 187 5.73 3.07 18.91
N THR A 188 4.42 3.08 18.61
CA THR A 188 3.89 3.46 17.29
C THR A 188 4.12 4.94 17.01
N ILE A 189 3.86 5.81 17.98
CA ILE A 189 4.08 7.26 17.85
C ILE A 189 5.57 7.55 17.62
N GLU A 190 6.46 6.94 18.40
CA GLU A 190 7.90 7.12 18.26
C GLU A 190 8.38 6.67 16.89
N PHE A 191 7.90 5.53 16.40
CA PHE A 191 8.19 5.06 15.05
C PHE A 191 7.68 6.06 13.99
N CYS A 192 6.43 6.55 14.11
CA CYS A 192 5.88 7.51 13.16
C CYS A 192 6.72 8.79 13.08
N VAL A 193 7.13 9.34 14.23
CA VAL A 193 7.99 10.54 14.28
C VAL A 193 9.34 10.27 13.63
N GLU A 194 9.97 9.14 13.93
CA GLU A 194 11.24 8.74 13.32
C GLU A 194 11.14 8.61 11.78
N ILE A 195 10.07 7.96 11.30
CA ILE A 195 9.87 7.75 9.87
C ILE A 195 9.56 9.06 9.15
N ILE A 196 8.74 9.94 9.70
CA ILE A 196 8.45 11.26 9.12
C ILE A 196 9.73 12.10 9.03
N ASP A 197 10.55 12.13 10.10
CA ASP A 197 11.86 12.81 10.07
C ASP A 197 12.79 12.20 9.00
N TYR A 198 12.78 10.89 8.87
CA TYR A 198 13.57 10.19 7.86
C TYR A 198 13.10 10.55 6.43
N ILE A 199 11.80 10.47 6.15
CA ILE A 199 11.21 10.78 4.84
C ILE A 199 11.51 12.24 4.44
N SER A 200 11.41 13.16 5.40
CA SER A 200 11.64 14.61 5.17
C SER A 200 13.04 14.93 4.59
N LYS A 201 14.00 14.02 4.73
CA LYS A 201 15.36 14.17 4.19
C LYS A 201 15.47 13.83 2.70
N TYR A 202 14.41 13.22 2.13
CA TYR A 202 14.34 12.83 0.72
C TYR A 202 13.38 13.70 -0.11
N LEU A 203 12.62 14.56 0.55
CA LEU A 203 11.74 15.57 -0.05
C LEU A 203 12.49 16.88 -0.30
#